data_6a942ffedff03bea9b6fc8dfaa9b7940
#
_entry.id   6a942ffedff03bea9b6fc8dfaa9b7940
#
_cell.length_a   1.000
_cell.length_b   1.000
_cell.length_c   1.000
_cell.angle_alpha   90.00
_cell.angle_beta   90.00
_cell.angle_gamma   90.00
#
_symmetry.space_group_name_H-M   'P 1'
#
loop_
_entity.id
_entity.type
_entity.pdbx_description
1 polymer ?
#
loop_
_entity_poly.entity_id
_entity_poly.type
_entity_poly.pdbx_seq_one_letter_code
_entity_poly.pdbx_strand_id
1 'polypeptide(L)'
;FAGQDYIRRFAGRWAGAYQVSTLEGRTIADYPIEKVYYWIDEQLWGETAVKLPDGSIEIEFSSVRSMDGHLRAEVEGNLGIRRYVGWMRGNRLWWMNALETAAPHHQLYREHLQPTPDGFEWILQGYQWSPDPSRPEFARIHARLKRMDDDESFQLFGAPESRDPLDD
;
A
#
# COMPACT_ATOMS: atom_id res chain seq x y z
N PHE A 1 -21.35 3.21 1.27
CA PHE A 1 -21.37 2.31 0.15
C PHE A 1 -20.38 1.15 0.38
N ALA A 2 -20.50 0.05 -0.38
CA ALA A 2 -19.76 -1.18 -0.09
C ALA A 2 -18.24 -1.00 -0.03
N GLY A 3 -17.69 -0.17 -0.90
CA GLY A 3 -16.25 0.12 -0.89
C GLY A 3 -15.79 0.82 0.37
N GLN A 4 -16.57 1.77 0.87
CA GLN A 4 -16.26 2.48 2.12
C GLN A 4 -16.29 1.51 3.31
N ASP A 5 -17.28 0.65 3.38
CA ASP A 5 -17.37 -0.34 4.45
C ASP A 5 -16.19 -1.32 4.40
N TYR A 6 -15.77 -1.66 3.20
CA TYR A 6 -14.67 -2.60 3.01
C TYR A 6 -13.31 -1.99 3.41
N ILE A 7 -13.01 -0.77 2.96
CA ILE A 7 -11.70 -0.15 3.28
C ILE A 7 -11.50 0.06 4.77
N ARG A 8 -12.58 0.24 5.52
CA ARG A 8 -12.51 0.38 6.97
C ARG A 8 -11.84 -0.83 7.64
N ARG A 9 -11.96 -2.01 7.03
CA ARG A 9 -11.37 -3.24 7.57
C ARG A 9 -9.85 -3.26 7.48
N PHE A 10 -9.25 -2.38 6.68
CA PHE A 10 -7.79 -2.27 6.58
C PHE A 10 -7.19 -1.48 7.73
N ALA A 11 -7.99 -0.84 8.56
CA ALA A 11 -7.48 -0.17 9.76
C ALA A 11 -6.77 -1.19 10.67
N GLY A 12 -5.61 -0.80 11.19
CA GLY A 12 -4.78 -1.65 12.03
C GLY A 12 -3.32 -1.59 11.64
N ARG A 13 -2.55 -2.52 12.16
CA ARG A 13 -1.09 -2.61 11.98
C ARG A 13 -0.77 -3.88 11.20
N TRP A 14 0.08 -3.74 10.18
CA TRP A 14 0.39 -4.80 9.23
C TRP A 14 1.88 -4.88 8.96
N ALA A 15 2.39 -6.09 8.73
CA ALA A 15 3.78 -6.30 8.33
C ALA A 15 3.88 -7.40 7.29
N GLY A 16 4.79 -7.24 6.36
CA GLY A 16 5.02 -8.20 5.30
C GLY A 16 6.03 -7.74 4.28
N ALA A 17 5.81 -8.09 3.03
CA ALA A 17 6.72 -7.76 1.95
C ALA A 17 5.95 -7.33 0.70
N TYR A 18 6.58 -6.43 -0.05
CA TYR A 18 6.15 -6.00 -1.37
C TYR A 18 7.18 -6.46 -2.38
N GLN A 19 6.74 -7.22 -3.37
CA GLN A 19 7.62 -7.79 -4.37
C GLN A 19 7.29 -7.29 -5.76
N VAL A 20 8.34 -7.04 -6.52
CA VAL A 20 8.25 -6.75 -7.95
C VAL A 20 8.94 -7.87 -8.69
N SER A 21 8.28 -8.43 -9.69
CA SER A 21 8.82 -9.53 -10.48
C SER A 21 8.58 -9.32 -11.97
N THR A 22 9.36 -10.01 -12.79
CA THR A 22 9.12 -10.05 -14.24
C THR A 22 7.82 -10.79 -14.52
N LEU A 23 7.31 -10.67 -15.75
CA LEU A 23 6.12 -11.42 -16.18
C LEU A 23 6.36 -12.93 -16.14
N GLU A 24 7.61 -13.38 -16.26
CA GLU A 24 8.01 -14.79 -16.15
C GLU A 24 8.16 -15.25 -14.71
N GLY A 25 8.03 -14.34 -13.72
CA GLY A 25 8.06 -14.70 -12.31
C GLY A 25 9.40 -14.56 -11.60
N ARG A 26 10.42 -13.98 -12.25
CA ARG A 26 11.70 -13.70 -11.60
C ARG A 26 11.59 -12.47 -10.70
N THR A 27 11.95 -12.57 -9.44
CA THR A 27 11.93 -11.46 -8.51
C THR A 27 12.98 -10.42 -8.91
N ILE A 28 12.53 -9.17 -9.14
CA ILE A 28 13.38 -8.01 -9.42
C ILE A 28 13.72 -7.30 -8.11
N ALA A 29 12.73 -7.16 -7.22
CA ALA A 29 12.88 -6.44 -5.97
C ALA A 29 11.97 -7.05 -4.90
N ASP A 30 12.43 -7.00 -3.66
CA ASP A 30 11.71 -7.48 -2.49
C ASP A 30 11.91 -6.45 -1.37
N TYR A 31 10.81 -5.80 -0.98
CA TYR A 31 10.83 -4.73 0.00
C TYR A 31 10.08 -5.17 1.25
N PRO A 32 10.75 -5.32 2.41
CA PRO A 32 10.04 -5.41 3.67
C PRO A 32 9.20 -4.15 3.89
N ILE A 33 7.94 -4.31 4.27
CA ILE A 33 7.04 -3.19 4.52
C ILE A 33 6.27 -3.38 5.81
N GLU A 34 5.94 -2.27 6.42
CA GLU A 34 5.01 -2.20 7.54
C GLU A 34 4.01 -1.10 7.27
N LYS A 35 2.77 -1.31 7.70
CA LYS A 35 1.70 -0.33 7.51
C LYS A 35 0.95 -0.13 8.81
N VAL A 36 0.50 1.10 9.02
CA VAL A 36 -0.47 1.43 10.05
C VAL A 36 -1.56 2.29 9.44
N TYR A 37 -2.81 1.87 9.61
CA TYR A 37 -3.97 2.58 9.09
C TYR A 37 -4.96 2.88 10.19
N TYR A 38 -5.57 4.06 10.08
CA TYR A 38 -6.56 4.59 11.02
C TYR A 38 -7.83 4.98 10.26
N TRP A 39 -8.97 4.68 10.85
CA TRP A 39 -10.26 5.13 10.34
C TRP A 39 -10.69 6.36 11.11
N ILE A 40 -10.70 7.53 10.48
CA ILE A 40 -11.01 8.81 11.11
C ILE A 40 -11.87 9.62 10.15
N ASP A 41 -13.03 10.10 10.62
CA ASP A 41 -13.93 10.96 9.84
C ASP A 41 -14.27 10.40 8.46
N GLU A 42 -14.63 9.12 8.43
CA GLU A 42 -15.01 8.39 7.22
C GLU A 42 -13.92 8.30 6.16
N GLN A 43 -12.68 8.46 6.57
CA GLN A 43 -11.50 8.28 5.73
C GLN A 43 -10.54 7.28 6.35
N LEU A 44 -9.84 6.56 5.49
CA LEU A 44 -8.75 5.71 5.91
C LEU A 44 -7.44 6.46 5.72
N TRP A 45 -6.76 6.74 6.83
CA TRP A 45 -5.45 7.38 6.86
C TRP A 45 -4.39 6.35 7.17
N GLY A 46 -3.26 6.44 6.49
CA GLY A 46 -2.23 5.45 6.72
C GLY A 46 -0.82 5.96 6.52
N GLU A 47 0.08 5.18 7.07
CA GLU A 47 1.52 5.32 6.87
C GLU A 47 2.08 3.97 6.47
N THR A 48 3.01 3.98 5.53
CA THR A 48 3.73 2.78 5.11
C THR A 48 5.22 3.04 5.24
N ALA A 49 5.93 2.17 5.94
CA ALA A 49 7.37 2.14 5.98
C ALA A 49 7.87 1.08 5.01
N VAL A 50 8.78 1.46 4.14
CA VAL A 50 9.37 0.58 3.13
C VAL A 50 10.87 0.54 3.35
N LYS A 51 11.44 -0.65 3.50
CA LYS A 51 12.88 -0.81 3.57
C LYS A 51 13.45 -0.98 2.17
N LEU A 52 14.26 -0.01 1.78
CA LEU A 52 14.92 -0.02 0.47
C LEU A 52 16.15 -0.94 0.47
N PRO A 53 16.66 -1.34 -0.72
CA PRO A 53 17.80 -2.24 -0.81
C PRO A 53 19.07 -1.73 -0.12
N ASP A 54 19.26 -0.42 -0.02
CA ASP A 54 20.39 0.19 0.67
C ASP A 54 20.23 0.21 2.19
N GLY A 55 19.10 -0.32 2.71
CA GLY A 55 18.80 -0.35 4.14
C GLY A 55 18.09 0.88 4.68
N SER A 56 17.93 1.93 3.88
CA SER A 56 17.18 3.12 4.28
C SER A 56 15.69 2.82 4.36
N ILE A 57 14.99 3.61 5.16
CA ILE A 57 13.53 3.49 5.31
C ILE A 57 12.88 4.69 4.65
N GLU A 58 11.94 4.42 3.75
CA GLU A 58 11.07 5.42 3.16
C GLU A 58 9.71 5.35 3.84
N ILE A 59 9.14 6.50 4.18
CA ILE A 59 7.80 6.61 4.75
C ILE A 59 6.88 7.22 3.70
N GLU A 60 5.76 6.55 3.45
CA GLU A 60 4.70 7.05 2.60
C GLU A 60 3.46 7.33 3.45
N PHE A 61 2.75 8.40 3.12
CA PHE A 61 1.49 8.76 3.75
C PHE A 61 0.35 8.56 2.75
N SER A 62 -0.73 7.96 3.20
CA SER A 62 -1.87 7.70 2.34
C SER A 62 -3.18 8.12 2.97
N SER A 63 -4.13 8.49 2.11
CA SER A 63 -5.51 8.72 2.51
C SER A 63 -6.43 8.10 1.46
N VAL A 64 -7.51 7.50 1.93
CA VAL A 64 -8.54 6.88 1.08
C VAL A 64 -9.90 7.37 1.53
N ARG A 65 -10.71 7.80 0.58
CA ARG A 65 -12.08 8.27 0.84
C ARG A 65 -13.04 7.82 -0.25
N SER A 66 -14.30 7.73 0.09
CA SER A 66 -15.35 7.51 -0.91
C SER A 66 -15.74 8.82 -1.58
N MET A 67 -16.12 8.76 -2.85
CA MET A 67 -16.46 9.91 -3.65
C MET A 67 -17.36 9.47 -4.82
N ASP A 68 -18.64 9.82 -4.76
CA ASP A 68 -19.59 9.54 -5.83
C ASP A 68 -19.63 8.07 -6.28
N GLY A 69 -19.64 7.13 -5.33
CA GLY A 69 -19.78 5.69 -5.60
C GLY A 69 -18.48 4.97 -5.94
N HIS A 70 -17.35 5.65 -5.87
CA HIS A 70 -16.02 5.06 -6.01
C HIS A 70 -15.09 5.56 -4.92
N LEU A 71 -13.86 5.05 -4.91
CA LEU A 71 -12.85 5.45 -3.95
C LEU A 71 -11.78 6.30 -4.63
N ARG A 72 -11.24 7.23 -3.86
CA ARG A 72 -10.07 8.02 -4.23
C ARG A 72 -8.99 7.83 -3.18
N ALA A 73 -7.77 7.61 -3.63
CA ALA A 73 -6.61 7.51 -2.75
C ALA A 73 -5.52 8.45 -3.20
N GLU A 74 -4.80 8.98 -2.21
CA GLU A 74 -3.56 9.73 -2.42
C GLU A 74 -2.47 9.06 -1.61
N VAL A 75 -1.29 8.91 -2.22
CA VAL A 75 -0.10 8.40 -1.56
C VAL A 75 1.02 9.41 -1.78
N GLU A 76 1.52 9.97 -0.69
CA GLU A 76 2.63 10.93 -0.70
C GLU A 76 3.91 10.24 -0.21
N GLY A 77 4.94 10.31 -1.01
CA GLY A 77 6.27 9.77 -0.70
C GLY A 77 7.36 10.63 -1.30
N ASN A 78 8.58 10.11 -1.35
CA ASN A 78 9.76 10.84 -1.83
C ASN A 78 9.64 11.30 -3.29
N LEU A 79 8.83 10.61 -4.09
CA LEU A 79 8.64 10.92 -5.51
C LEU A 79 7.42 11.82 -5.76
N GLY A 80 6.83 12.37 -4.73
CA GLY A 80 5.66 13.24 -4.83
C GLY A 80 4.35 12.52 -4.51
N ILE A 81 3.26 13.04 -5.05
CA ILE A 81 1.91 12.55 -4.77
C ILE A 81 1.43 11.69 -5.93
N ARG A 82 1.01 10.47 -5.60
CA ARG A 82 0.35 9.55 -6.55
C ARG A 82 -1.12 9.50 -6.20
N ARG A 83 -1.97 9.55 -7.20
CA ARG A 83 -3.42 9.50 -7.04
C ARG A 83 -4.00 8.28 -7.72
N TYR A 84 -4.98 7.66 -7.06
CA TYR A 84 -5.61 6.43 -7.51
C TYR A 84 -7.11 6.55 -7.47
N VAL A 85 -7.76 5.84 -8.38
CA VAL A 85 -9.20 5.61 -8.37
C VAL A 85 -9.43 4.15 -8.02
N GLY A 86 -10.36 3.89 -7.12
CA GLY A 86 -10.68 2.56 -6.65
C GLY A 86 -12.15 2.21 -6.76
N TRP A 87 -12.42 0.92 -6.95
CA TRP A 87 -13.79 0.40 -7.00
C TRP A 87 -13.82 -1.04 -6.51
N MET A 88 -14.98 -1.44 -5.98
CA MET A 88 -15.21 -2.82 -5.58
C MET A 88 -15.71 -3.65 -6.75
N ARG A 89 -15.18 -4.86 -6.85
CA ARG A 89 -15.70 -5.89 -7.76
C ARG A 89 -15.68 -7.23 -7.02
N GLY A 90 -16.85 -7.71 -6.64
CA GLY A 90 -16.94 -8.84 -5.72
C GLY A 90 -16.35 -8.46 -4.36
N ASN A 91 -15.47 -9.31 -3.86
CA ASN A 91 -14.76 -9.09 -2.59
C ASN A 91 -13.34 -8.52 -2.78
N ARG A 92 -13.08 -7.95 -3.95
CA ARG A 92 -11.78 -7.34 -4.26
C ARG A 92 -11.92 -5.86 -4.51
N LEU A 93 -10.93 -5.14 -4.04
CA LEU A 93 -10.81 -3.70 -4.23
C LEU A 93 -9.77 -3.47 -5.33
N TRP A 94 -10.20 -2.83 -6.41
CA TRP A 94 -9.36 -2.54 -7.57
C TRP A 94 -8.91 -1.10 -7.55
N TRP A 95 -7.68 -0.87 -7.95
CA TRP A 95 -7.07 0.44 -8.02
C TRP A 95 -6.34 0.65 -9.34
N MET A 96 -6.42 1.87 -9.85
CA MET A 96 -5.60 2.33 -10.97
C MET A 96 -5.20 3.78 -10.75
N ASN A 97 -4.12 4.20 -11.36
CA ASN A 97 -3.70 5.60 -11.30
C ASN A 97 -4.77 6.49 -11.91
N ALA A 98 -5.02 7.61 -11.27
CA ALA A 98 -5.82 8.68 -11.85
C ALA A 98 -5.03 9.37 -12.97
N LEU A 99 -5.73 9.98 -13.94
CA LEU A 99 -5.10 10.60 -15.10
C LEU A 99 -4.13 11.74 -14.73
N GLU A 100 -4.41 12.42 -13.63
CA GLU A 100 -3.59 13.53 -13.13
C GLU A 100 -2.37 13.09 -12.33
N THR A 101 -2.13 11.79 -12.21
CA THR A 101 -0.98 11.29 -11.45
C THR A 101 0.32 11.46 -12.23
N ALA A 102 1.30 12.13 -11.63
CA ALA A 102 2.66 12.25 -12.14
C ALA A 102 3.55 11.21 -11.47
N ALA A 103 3.29 9.94 -11.72
CA ALA A 103 4.05 8.83 -11.14
C ALA A 103 5.06 8.28 -12.18
N PRO A 104 6.25 7.79 -11.73
CA PRO A 104 7.21 7.16 -12.63
C PRO A 104 6.70 5.84 -13.21
N HIS A 105 5.74 5.20 -12.54
CA HIS A 105 5.10 3.98 -12.99
C HIS A 105 3.59 4.11 -12.88
N HIS A 106 2.89 3.58 -13.85
CA HIS A 106 1.47 3.35 -13.77
C HIS A 106 1.22 1.99 -13.15
N GLN A 107 0.11 1.86 -12.43
CA GLN A 107 -0.24 0.63 -11.71
C GLN A 107 -1.71 0.31 -11.91
N LEU A 108 -1.99 -0.97 -12.03
CA LEU A 108 -3.33 -1.53 -11.92
C LEU A 108 -3.22 -2.73 -10.99
N TYR A 109 -3.88 -2.68 -9.86
CA TYR A 109 -3.80 -3.76 -8.89
C TYR A 109 -5.13 -3.97 -8.17
N ARG A 110 -5.23 -5.11 -7.55
CA ARG A 110 -6.35 -5.48 -6.70
C ARG A 110 -5.83 -5.90 -5.34
N GLU A 111 -6.65 -5.67 -4.33
CA GLU A 111 -6.34 -6.11 -2.98
C GLU A 111 -7.57 -6.64 -2.27
N HIS A 112 -7.33 -7.51 -1.31
CA HIS A 112 -8.38 -8.07 -0.48
C HIS A 112 -7.81 -8.53 0.86
N LEU A 113 -8.71 -8.69 1.82
CA LEU A 113 -8.41 -9.30 3.11
C LEU A 113 -8.86 -10.75 3.06
N GLN A 114 -7.92 -11.67 3.25
CA GLN A 114 -8.20 -13.10 3.27
C GLN A 114 -8.23 -13.59 4.71
N PRO A 115 -9.33 -14.23 5.16
CA PRO A 115 -9.36 -14.84 6.49
C PRO A 115 -8.30 -15.93 6.61
N THR A 116 -7.66 -15.98 7.77
CA THR A 116 -6.71 -17.02 8.16
C THR A 116 -7.08 -17.55 9.54
N PRO A 117 -6.54 -18.70 9.99
CA PRO A 117 -6.80 -19.17 11.34
C PRO A 117 -6.45 -18.15 12.43
N ASP A 118 -5.46 -17.30 12.18
CA ASP A 118 -4.95 -16.31 13.13
C ASP A 118 -5.49 -14.90 12.92
N GLY A 119 -6.44 -14.71 11.98
CA GLY A 119 -6.99 -13.39 11.70
C GLY A 119 -7.15 -13.12 10.21
N PHE A 120 -6.45 -12.11 9.69
CA PHE A 120 -6.53 -11.72 8.28
C PHE A 120 -5.15 -11.54 7.70
N GLU A 121 -5.05 -11.81 6.40
CA GLU A 121 -3.91 -11.53 5.56
C GLU A 121 -4.34 -10.53 4.49
N TRP A 122 -3.55 -9.49 4.30
CA TRP A 122 -3.78 -8.49 3.25
C TRP A 122 -2.99 -8.90 2.02
N ILE A 123 -3.66 -9.13 0.91
CA ILE A 123 -3.05 -9.56 -0.35
C ILE A 123 -3.28 -8.48 -1.40
N LEU A 124 -2.21 -8.07 -2.04
CA LEU A 124 -2.22 -7.14 -3.16
C LEU A 124 -1.56 -7.82 -4.36
N GLN A 125 -2.19 -7.73 -5.52
CA GLN A 125 -1.66 -8.30 -6.77
C GLN A 125 -2.00 -7.40 -7.94
N GLY A 126 -1.06 -7.26 -8.85
CA GLY A 126 -1.32 -6.50 -10.06
C GLY A 126 -0.09 -6.31 -10.92
N TYR A 127 -0.10 -5.20 -11.65
CA TYR A 127 0.91 -4.87 -12.63
C TYR A 127 1.33 -3.42 -12.47
N GLN A 128 2.58 -3.16 -12.84
CA GLN A 128 3.08 -1.81 -13.04
C GLN A 128 3.83 -1.74 -14.36
N TRP A 129 3.85 -0.57 -14.95
CA TRP A 129 4.55 -0.32 -16.21
C TRP A 129 5.03 1.12 -16.29
N SER A 130 6.07 1.35 -17.08
CA SER A 130 6.53 2.70 -17.36
C SER A 130 5.57 3.36 -18.36
N PRO A 131 5.16 4.63 -18.14
CA PRO A 131 4.38 5.38 -19.12
C PRO A 131 5.20 5.84 -20.31
N ASP A 132 6.52 5.70 -20.29
CA ASP A 132 7.41 6.07 -21.37
C ASP A 132 7.35 5.00 -22.47
N PRO A 133 6.79 5.32 -23.68
CA PRO A 133 6.68 4.34 -24.75
C PRO A 133 8.03 3.90 -25.31
N SER A 134 9.11 4.65 -25.05
CA SER A 134 10.47 4.26 -25.46
C SER A 134 11.08 3.22 -24.52
N ARG A 135 10.48 3.00 -23.35
CA ARG A 135 10.94 2.03 -22.35
C ARG A 135 9.74 1.28 -21.75
N PRO A 136 9.02 0.48 -22.57
CA PRO A 136 7.88 -0.26 -22.05
C PRO A 136 8.38 -1.38 -21.14
N GLU A 137 8.36 -1.12 -19.84
CA GLU A 137 8.69 -2.12 -18.83
C GLU A 137 7.42 -2.54 -18.12
N PHE A 138 7.09 -3.82 -18.18
CA PHE A 138 6.00 -4.40 -17.44
C PHE A 138 6.56 -5.29 -16.33
N ALA A 139 5.99 -5.15 -15.16
CA ALA A 139 6.32 -5.99 -14.02
C ALA A 139 5.04 -6.39 -13.28
N ARG A 140 5.11 -7.52 -12.60
CA ARG A 140 4.08 -7.92 -11.64
C ARG A 140 4.42 -7.35 -10.28
N ILE A 141 3.38 -6.92 -9.58
CA ILE A 141 3.50 -6.50 -8.19
C ILE A 141 2.69 -7.45 -7.31
N HIS A 142 3.22 -7.76 -6.16
CA HIS A 142 2.59 -8.63 -5.19
C HIS A 142 3.00 -8.21 -3.78
N ALA A 143 2.02 -8.03 -2.92
CA ALA A 143 2.29 -7.80 -1.51
C ALA A 143 1.45 -8.74 -0.67
N ARG A 144 2.03 -9.15 0.45
CA ARG A 144 1.38 -10.03 1.41
C ARG A 144 1.75 -9.55 2.80
N LEU A 145 0.75 -9.13 3.56
CA LEU A 145 0.95 -8.61 4.90
C LEU A 145 0.07 -9.35 5.88
N LYS A 146 0.60 -9.58 7.06
CA LYS A 146 -0.15 -10.14 8.19
C LYS A 146 -0.49 -9.03 9.17
N ARG A 147 -1.67 -9.14 9.77
CA ARG A 147 -2.05 -8.23 10.85
C ARG A 147 -1.14 -8.51 12.05
N MET A 148 -0.60 -7.44 12.61
CA MET A 148 0.24 -7.52 13.80
C MET A 148 -0.64 -7.57 15.05
N ASP A 149 -0.19 -8.34 16.05
CA ASP A 149 -0.80 -8.33 17.36
C ASP A 149 -0.50 -7.01 18.08
N ASP A 150 -1.33 -6.66 19.07
CA ASP A 150 -1.20 -5.37 19.77
C ASP A 150 0.12 -5.24 20.54
N ASP A 151 0.72 -6.35 20.92
CA ASP A 151 1.99 -6.39 21.65
C ASP A 151 3.23 -6.50 20.75
N GLU A 152 3.04 -6.67 19.44
CA GLU A 152 4.16 -6.68 18.50
C GLU A 152 4.66 -5.26 18.24
N SER A 153 5.99 -5.12 18.15
CA SER A 153 6.63 -3.87 17.82
C SER A 153 6.95 -3.80 16.33
N PHE A 154 6.81 -2.60 15.75
CA PHE A 154 7.30 -2.36 14.41
C PHE A 154 8.83 -2.48 14.35
N GLN A 155 9.34 -2.97 13.23
CA GLN A 155 10.76 -3.06 12.95
C GLN A 155 11.26 -1.91 12.07
N LEU A 156 10.39 -1.38 11.20
CA LEU A 156 10.70 -0.31 10.26
C LEU A 156 10.25 1.04 10.77
N PHE A 157 9.00 1.13 11.23
CA PHE A 157 8.56 2.30 11.99
C PHE A 157 9.17 2.25 13.39
N GLY A 158 9.54 3.38 13.90
CA GLY A 158 9.85 3.47 15.29
C GLY A 158 11.13 2.78 15.70
N ALA A 159 12.06 2.61 14.79
CA ALA A 159 13.42 2.37 15.22
C ALA A 159 13.78 3.40 16.30
N PRO A 160 14.68 3.12 17.24
CA PRO A 160 14.94 4.00 18.38
C PRO A 160 15.19 5.46 18.03
N GLU A 161 15.68 5.72 16.83
CA GLU A 161 15.95 7.06 16.32
C GLU A 161 14.70 7.83 15.91
N SER A 162 13.55 7.17 15.76
CA SER A 162 12.32 7.80 15.33
C SER A 162 11.51 8.41 16.46
N ARG A 163 12.12 8.58 17.59
CA ARG A 163 11.47 9.20 18.74
C ARG A 163 11.03 10.62 18.42
N ASP A 164 9.96 11.04 19.05
CA ASP A 164 9.52 12.43 19.01
C ASP A 164 10.61 13.34 19.58
N PRO A 165 10.98 14.43 18.89
CA PRO A 165 11.88 15.43 19.46
C PRO A 165 11.44 15.97 20.81
N LEU A 166 10.15 15.88 21.14
CA LEU A 166 9.63 16.29 22.44
C LEU A 166 9.94 15.30 23.56
N ASP A 167 10.41 14.11 23.23
CA ASP A 167 10.80 13.10 24.20
C ASP A 167 12.20 13.35 24.77
N ASP A 168 12.90 14.31 24.24
CA ASP A 168 14.26 14.69 24.68
C ASP A 168 14.26 15.79 25.73
#